data_21b1ee4f35c8d283b2cd10a4d2d4aa47
#
_entry.id   21b1ee4f35c8d283b2cd10a4d2d4aa47
#
_cell.length_a   1.000
_cell.length_b   1.000
_cell.length_c   1.000
_cell.angle_alpha   90.00
_cell.angle_beta   90.00
_cell.angle_gamma   90.00
#
_symmetry.space_group_name_H-M   'P 1'
#
loop_
_entity.id
_entity.type
_entity.pdbx_description
1 polymer ?
#
loop_
_entity_poly.entity_id
_entity_poly.type
_entity_poly.pdbx_seq_one_letter_code
_entity_poly.pdbx_strand_id
1 'polypeptide(L)'
;PSGRVALPLRPDLDDRPRQVVDEVYGREAVSDYEQVGHRRVHLYPLTGRTHQLRLHCAHPSGLGNPILGDELYGMKADRLYLHAEQISFHHPSTGKMVTFTAKAPF
;
A
#
# COMPACT_ATOMS: atom_id res chain seq x y z
N PRO A 1 -8.74 -3.38 14.90
CA PRO A 1 -7.31 -3.16 15.05
C PRO A 1 -6.77 -2.13 14.07
N SER A 2 -5.79 -1.41 14.50
CA SER A 2 -5.07 -0.46 13.67
C SER A 2 -3.59 -0.56 14.02
N GLY A 3 -2.72 -0.04 13.15
CA GLY A 3 -1.30 -0.09 13.42
C GLY A 3 -0.49 0.55 12.32
N ARG A 4 0.81 0.28 12.36
CA ARG A 4 1.78 0.82 11.41
C ARG A 4 2.71 -0.27 10.92
N VAL A 5 2.97 -0.26 9.62
CA VAL A 5 3.98 -1.11 8.99
C VAL A 5 5.11 -0.20 8.51
N ALA A 6 6.32 -0.46 8.99
CA ALA A 6 7.52 0.30 8.62
C ALA A 6 8.57 -0.69 8.12
N LEU A 7 8.43 -1.09 6.87
CA LEU A 7 9.32 -2.06 6.22
C LEU A 7 9.98 -1.39 5.01
N PRO A 8 11.31 -1.16 5.04
CA PRO A 8 12.02 -0.54 3.92
C PRO A 8 11.97 -1.40 2.66
N LEU A 9 11.83 -0.77 1.52
CA LEU A 9 11.64 -1.45 0.24
C LEU A 9 12.72 -1.09 -0.77
N ARG A 10 13.08 -2.03 -1.62
CA ARG A 10 13.89 -1.81 -2.80
C ARG A 10 13.44 -2.68 -3.96
N PRO A 11 13.77 -2.31 -5.22
CA PRO A 11 13.51 -3.20 -6.34
C PRO A 11 14.26 -4.52 -6.19
N ASP A 12 13.59 -5.61 -6.59
CA ASP A 12 14.26 -6.90 -6.76
C ASP A 12 14.91 -6.88 -8.14
N LEU A 13 16.22 -6.74 -8.20
CA LEU A 13 16.97 -6.60 -9.45
C LEU A 13 16.91 -7.87 -10.30
N ASP A 14 16.65 -9.01 -9.68
CA ASP A 14 16.60 -10.31 -10.35
C ASP A 14 15.17 -10.70 -10.77
N ASP A 15 14.15 -9.99 -10.28
CA ASP A 15 12.75 -10.34 -10.55
C ASP A 15 11.87 -9.08 -10.63
N ARG A 16 12.17 -8.22 -11.59
CA ARG A 16 11.37 -7.00 -11.83
C ARG A 16 9.99 -7.36 -12.40
N PRO A 17 8.95 -6.63 -12.06
CA PRO A 17 8.90 -5.36 -11.30
C PRO A 17 8.74 -5.52 -9.78
N ARG A 18 8.99 -6.70 -9.25
CA ARG A 18 8.82 -7.02 -7.84
C ARG A 18 9.72 -6.17 -6.94
N GLN A 19 9.18 -5.80 -5.78
CA GLN A 19 9.91 -5.15 -4.71
C GLN A 19 10.19 -6.17 -3.61
N VAL A 20 11.20 -5.93 -2.80
CA VAL A 20 11.52 -6.76 -1.63
C VAL A 20 11.79 -5.89 -0.41
N VAL A 21 11.55 -6.44 0.77
CA VAL A 21 11.90 -5.80 2.03
C VAL A 21 13.40 -5.96 2.27
N ASP A 22 14.11 -4.86 2.53
CA ASP A 22 15.55 -4.88 2.82
C ASP A 22 15.85 -3.82 3.87
N GLU A 23 16.20 -4.27 5.07
CA GLU A 23 16.47 -3.38 6.20
C GLU A 23 17.77 -2.59 6.04
N VAL A 24 18.68 -3.02 5.15
CA VAL A 24 19.98 -2.39 4.96
C VAL A 24 19.96 -1.42 3.79
N TYR A 25 19.49 -1.85 2.63
CA TYR A 25 19.53 -1.05 1.39
C TYR A 25 18.17 -0.54 0.93
N GLY A 26 17.09 -0.92 1.62
CA GLY A 26 15.75 -0.46 1.29
C GLY A 26 15.55 1.01 1.62
N ARG A 27 14.64 1.66 0.89
CA ARG A 27 14.22 3.02 1.17
C ARG A 27 13.10 2.99 2.20
N GLU A 28 13.10 3.97 3.10
CA GLU A 28 12.06 4.07 4.11
C GLU A 28 10.66 4.02 3.48
N ALA A 29 9.81 3.16 4.03
CA ALA A 29 8.43 3.01 3.58
C ALA A 29 7.55 2.74 4.79
N VAL A 30 6.56 3.61 4.99
CA VAL A 30 5.67 3.58 6.16
C VAL A 30 4.23 3.64 5.71
N SER A 31 3.43 2.70 6.19
CA SER A 31 1.99 2.64 5.95
C SER A 31 1.27 2.46 7.28
N ASP A 32 0.27 3.28 7.54
CA ASP A 32 -0.65 3.05 8.64
C ASP A 32 -1.86 2.29 8.12
N TYR A 33 -2.53 1.55 8.99
CA TYR A 33 -3.72 0.80 8.59
C TYR A 33 -4.77 0.78 9.68
N GLU A 34 -6.02 0.59 9.26
CA GLU A 34 -7.15 0.40 10.14
C GLU A 34 -8.07 -0.66 9.55
N GLN A 35 -8.33 -1.71 10.30
CA GLN A 35 -9.29 -2.72 9.87
C GLN A 35 -10.71 -2.16 10.07
N VAL A 36 -11.47 -2.10 8.99
CA VAL A 36 -12.81 -1.49 9.00
C VAL A 36 -13.93 -2.50 8.76
N GLY A 37 -13.59 -3.77 8.57
CA GLY A 37 -14.56 -4.84 8.36
C GLY A 37 -13.86 -6.16 8.16
N HIS A 38 -14.65 -7.21 7.91
CA HIS A 38 -14.09 -8.52 7.63
C HIS A 38 -13.29 -8.48 6.32
N ARG A 39 -12.00 -8.75 6.38
CA ARG A 39 -11.08 -8.71 5.23
C ARG A 39 -11.03 -7.35 4.51
N ARG A 40 -11.38 -6.28 5.21
CA ARG A 40 -11.34 -4.94 4.64
C ARG A 40 -10.50 -4.03 5.53
N VAL A 41 -9.56 -3.34 4.90
CA VAL A 41 -8.60 -2.47 5.59
C VAL A 41 -8.51 -1.14 4.86
N HIS A 42 -8.51 -0.05 5.60
CA HIS A 42 -8.09 1.25 5.10
C HIS A 42 -6.59 1.37 5.29
N LEU A 43 -5.89 1.81 4.24
CA LEU A 43 -4.44 1.98 4.24
C LEU A 43 -4.11 3.46 4.06
N TYR A 44 -3.17 3.94 4.87
CA TYR A 44 -2.76 5.35 4.87
C TYR A 44 -1.25 5.40 4.65
N PRO A 45 -0.78 5.44 3.37
CA PRO A 45 0.65 5.47 3.10
C PRO A 45 1.23 6.84 3.45
N LEU A 46 2.24 6.86 4.32
CA LEU A 46 2.97 8.08 4.69
C LEU A 46 4.12 8.35 3.71
N THR A 47 4.57 7.31 3.02
CA THR A 47 5.52 7.36 1.90
C THR A 47 4.87 6.73 0.68
N GLY A 48 5.44 6.90 -0.50
CA GLY A 48 4.85 6.41 -1.75
C GLY A 48 5.79 5.53 -2.58
N ARG A 49 6.42 4.54 -1.96
CA ARG A 49 7.31 3.63 -2.71
C ARG A 49 6.53 2.70 -3.62
N THR A 50 7.17 2.27 -4.70
CA THR A 50 6.56 1.33 -5.65
C THR A 50 6.08 0.08 -4.94
N HIS A 51 4.84 -0.33 -5.22
CA HIS A 51 4.20 -1.51 -4.62
C HIS A 51 4.16 -1.50 -3.08
N GLN A 52 4.33 -0.34 -2.45
CA GLN A 52 4.43 -0.25 -0.99
C GLN A 52 3.26 -0.93 -0.27
N LEU A 53 2.02 -0.58 -0.60
CA LEU A 53 0.85 -1.14 0.07
C LEU A 53 0.70 -2.63 -0.22
N ARG A 54 1.03 -3.06 -1.43
CA ARG A 54 0.95 -4.46 -1.83
C ARG A 54 1.91 -5.32 -1.00
N LEU A 55 3.16 -4.88 -0.86
CA LEU A 55 4.18 -5.64 -0.13
C LEU A 55 4.00 -5.50 1.38
N HIS A 56 3.61 -4.33 1.90
CA HIS A 56 3.32 -4.16 3.33
C HIS A 56 2.16 -5.06 3.78
N CYS A 57 1.18 -5.32 2.91
CA CYS A 57 0.11 -6.26 3.22
C CYS A 57 0.60 -7.71 3.18
N ALA A 58 1.37 -8.07 2.17
CA ALA A 58 1.76 -9.46 1.93
C ALA A 58 2.85 -9.97 2.86
N HIS A 59 3.84 -9.12 3.21
CA HIS A 59 5.00 -9.56 3.97
C HIS A 59 4.63 -10.03 5.37
N PRO A 60 5.23 -11.15 5.85
CA PRO A 60 4.92 -11.68 7.19
C PRO A 60 5.17 -10.69 8.33
N SER A 61 6.14 -9.78 8.18
CA SER A 61 6.41 -8.73 9.17
C SER A 61 5.48 -7.51 9.02
N GLY A 62 4.68 -7.45 7.97
CA GLY A 62 3.59 -6.49 7.79
C GLY A 62 2.28 -7.10 8.23
N LEU A 63 1.24 -6.98 7.39
CA LEU A 63 -0.05 -7.58 7.72
C LEU A 63 -0.09 -9.10 7.55
N GLY A 64 0.86 -9.67 6.81
CA GLY A 64 0.94 -11.11 6.60
C GLY A 64 -0.18 -11.68 5.73
N ASN A 65 -0.90 -10.82 5.01
CA ASN A 65 -2.00 -11.21 4.14
C ASN A 65 -1.94 -10.39 2.85
N PRO A 66 -1.60 -11.01 1.71
CA PRO A 66 -1.58 -10.27 0.46
C PRO A 66 -2.98 -9.76 0.09
N ILE A 67 -3.02 -8.65 -0.64
CA ILE A 67 -4.27 -8.09 -1.14
C ILE A 67 -4.90 -9.10 -2.10
N LEU A 68 -6.20 -9.29 -2.00
CA LEU A 68 -6.94 -10.18 -2.89
C LEU A 68 -6.70 -9.78 -4.35
N GLY A 69 -6.27 -10.74 -5.16
CA GLY A 69 -6.00 -10.50 -6.57
C GLY A 69 -4.61 -9.99 -6.89
N ASP A 70 -3.73 -9.89 -5.89
CA ASP A 70 -2.35 -9.47 -6.11
C ASP A 70 -1.52 -10.63 -6.65
N GLU A 71 -1.30 -10.65 -7.96
CA GLU A 71 -0.61 -11.75 -8.63
C GLU A 71 0.91 -11.72 -8.47
N LEU A 72 1.51 -10.63 -7.95
CA LEU A 72 2.94 -10.56 -7.67
C LEU A 72 3.27 -11.07 -6.27
N TYR A 73 2.46 -10.75 -5.28
CA TYR A 73 2.73 -11.04 -3.87
C TYR A 73 1.72 -12.00 -3.24
N GLY A 74 0.70 -12.38 -3.98
CA GLY A 74 -0.35 -13.27 -3.53
C GLY A 74 -0.87 -14.13 -4.67
N MET A 75 -2.19 -14.26 -4.77
CA MET A 75 -2.84 -15.09 -5.79
C MET A 75 -3.71 -14.24 -6.71
N LYS A 76 -3.62 -14.52 -8.01
CA LYS A 76 -4.43 -13.85 -9.02
C LYS A 76 -5.92 -14.09 -8.79
N ALA A 77 -6.72 -13.06 -9.01
CA ALA A 77 -8.18 -13.12 -9.03
C ALA A 77 -8.68 -12.33 -10.24
N ASP A 78 -9.97 -11.97 -10.27
CA ASP A 78 -10.55 -11.19 -11.37
C ASP A 78 -9.98 -9.77 -11.47
N ARG A 79 -9.47 -9.24 -10.35
CA ARG A 79 -8.84 -7.92 -10.29
C ARG A 79 -7.96 -7.83 -9.05
N LEU A 80 -7.12 -6.79 -9.00
CA LEU A 80 -6.45 -6.40 -7.76
C LEU A 80 -7.43 -5.56 -6.92
N TYR A 81 -7.79 -6.04 -5.74
CA TYR A 81 -8.75 -5.37 -4.86
C TYR A 81 -8.09 -4.27 -4.02
N LEU A 82 -7.44 -3.35 -4.71
CA LEU A 82 -6.83 -2.16 -4.13
C LEU A 82 -7.36 -0.93 -4.85
N HIS A 83 -7.88 0.03 -4.10
CA HIS A 83 -8.48 1.24 -4.65
C HIS A 83 -8.03 2.47 -3.88
N ALA A 84 -7.57 3.49 -4.59
CA ALA A 84 -7.24 4.79 -4.02
C ALA A 84 -8.55 5.56 -3.82
N GLU A 85 -9.16 5.43 -2.64
CA GLU A 85 -10.48 6.00 -2.36
C GLU A 85 -10.44 7.51 -2.12
N GLN A 86 -9.34 8.02 -1.57
CA GLN A 86 -9.23 9.43 -1.26
C GLN A 86 -7.82 9.93 -1.53
N ILE A 87 -7.73 11.12 -2.12
CA ILE A 87 -6.46 11.81 -2.32
C ILE A 87 -6.61 13.26 -1.89
N SER A 88 -5.65 13.78 -1.13
CA SER A 88 -5.63 15.16 -0.68
C SER A 88 -4.29 15.80 -1.04
N PHE A 89 -4.32 17.03 -1.50
CA PHE A 89 -3.11 17.78 -1.83
C PHE A 89 -3.38 19.28 -1.77
N HIS A 90 -2.31 20.07 -1.65
CA HIS A 90 -2.42 21.53 -1.70
C HIS A 90 -2.57 21.97 -3.15
N HIS A 91 -3.61 22.77 -3.41
CA HIS A 91 -3.84 23.32 -4.76
C HIS A 91 -2.65 24.18 -5.16
N PRO A 92 -2.06 23.98 -6.35
CA PRO A 92 -0.84 24.71 -6.74
C PRO A 92 -1.01 26.21 -6.87
N SER A 93 -2.21 26.71 -7.16
CA SER A 93 -2.47 28.14 -7.33
C SER A 93 -2.93 28.85 -6.06
N THR A 94 -3.72 28.17 -5.21
CA THR A 94 -4.33 28.78 -4.03
C THR A 94 -3.69 28.37 -2.71
N GLY A 95 -2.92 27.28 -2.69
CA GLY A 95 -2.35 26.71 -1.49
C GLY A 95 -3.36 26.01 -0.58
N LYS A 96 -4.64 26.00 -0.93
CA LYS A 96 -5.68 25.36 -0.12
C LYS A 96 -5.62 23.85 -0.28
N MET A 97 -5.94 23.13 0.81
CA MET A 97 -6.06 21.68 0.76
C MET A 97 -7.27 21.28 -0.08
N VAL A 98 -7.03 20.38 -1.03
CA VAL A 98 -8.06 19.83 -1.92
C VAL A 98 -8.14 18.33 -1.68
N THR A 99 -9.36 17.82 -1.53
CA THR A 99 -9.60 16.39 -1.29
C THR A 99 -10.57 15.84 -2.32
N PHE A 100 -10.21 14.75 -2.95
CA PHE A 100 -11.08 14.00 -3.86
C PHE A 100 -11.36 12.63 -3.26
N THR A 101 -12.61 12.20 -3.34
CA THR A 101 -13.04 10.89 -2.81
C THR A 101 -13.81 10.13 -3.87
N ALA A 102 -13.48 8.85 -4.04
CA ALA A 102 -14.19 7.94 -4.92
C ALA A 102 -14.31 6.60 -4.19
N LYS A 103 -15.53 6.19 -3.85
CA LYS A 103 -15.75 4.94 -3.13
C LYS A 103 -15.25 3.73 -3.92
N ALA A 104 -14.69 2.75 -3.21
CA ALA A 104 -14.28 1.50 -3.81
C ALA A 104 -15.50 0.79 -4.40
N PRO A 105 -15.37 0.21 -5.64
CA PRO A 105 -16.47 -0.51 -6.27
C PRO A 105 -16.68 -1.93 -5.70
N PHE A 106 -16.07 -2.22 -4.59
CA PHE A 106 -16.12 -3.56 -3.98
C PHE A 106 -16.22 -3.49 -2.45
#